data_58d5e2a0ead40b798b40f9d914bd59a7
#
_entry.id   58d5e2a0ead40b798b40f9d914bd59a7
#
_cell.length_a   1.000
_cell.length_b   1.000
_cell.length_c   1.000
_cell.angle_alpha   90.00
_cell.angle_beta   90.00
_cell.angle_gamma   90.00
#
_symmetry.space_group_name_H-M   'P 1'
#
loop_
_entity.id
_entity.type
_entity.pdbx_description
1 polymer ?
#
loop_
_entity_poly.entity_id
_entity_poly.type
_entity_poly.pdbx_seq_one_letter_code
_entity_poly.pdbx_strand_id
1 'polypeptide(L)'
;MSERLKNKVAIITGAGQGIGEATAIKFAKEGAKVTIAELNKETGNKVANLINEKFGSAQFIETDVSKSDSVKSMVDTSIKSFGSPDILINNAGINVFNEPLEMSDDDWNKCFSVDLNGAWYGCKHVLPYMLEKNKGSIVNLASVHGTHVISKSFPYPVAKHGVIGLTKALAVEYAKKGVKINSISPGWVSTQFNIDQFNQSPDPVAAKKEAEMSSAINRLADPEEIANAALFMASDECNYMVGANLVIDGGLTIRMWDNN
;
A
#
# COMPACT_ATOMS: atom_id res chain seq x y z
N MET A 1 7.57 23.82 -6.94
CA MET A 1 7.21 22.45 -6.51
C MET A 1 7.58 22.33 -5.04
N SER A 2 6.70 21.83 -4.22
CA SER A 2 7.02 21.60 -2.80
C SER A 2 7.90 20.35 -2.73
N GLU A 3 9.15 20.44 -2.41
CA GLU A 3 10.09 19.32 -2.35
C GLU A 3 9.99 18.60 -0.97
N ARG A 4 8.79 18.11 -0.61
CA ARG A 4 8.49 17.50 0.70
C ARG A 4 9.31 16.25 1.00
N LEU A 5 9.76 15.54 -0.04
CA LEU A 5 10.59 14.33 0.04
C LEU A 5 11.97 14.54 -0.60
N LYS A 6 12.46 15.75 -0.68
CA LYS A 6 13.78 16.06 -1.28
C LYS A 6 14.87 15.18 -0.68
N ASN A 7 15.62 14.52 -1.56
CA ASN A 7 16.73 13.62 -1.23
C ASN A 7 16.34 12.36 -0.39
N LYS A 8 15.05 12.08 -0.20
CA LYS A 8 14.60 10.84 0.45
C LYS A 8 14.68 9.66 -0.51
N VAL A 9 14.98 8.50 0.03
CA VAL A 9 14.92 7.21 -0.68
C VAL A 9 13.65 6.48 -0.26
N ALA A 10 12.78 6.21 -1.24
CA ALA A 10 11.51 5.54 -1.02
C ALA A 10 11.46 4.20 -1.77
N ILE A 11 11.00 3.16 -1.08
CA ILE A 11 10.68 1.86 -1.66
C ILE A 11 9.16 1.70 -1.63
N ILE A 12 8.55 1.37 -2.77
CA ILE A 12 7.10 1.18 -2.89
C ILE A 12 6.83 -0.18 -3.52
N THR A 13 6.13 -1.06 -2.81
CA THR A 13 5.76 -2.39 -3.32
C THR A 13 4.42 -2.35 -4.06
N GLY A 14 4.28 -3.18 -5.11
CA GLY A 14 3.09 -3.15 -5.97
C GLY A 14 2.95 -1.81 -6.70
N ALA A 15 4.09 -1.23 -7.12
CA ALA A 15 4.14 0.13 -7.66
C ALA A 15 3.98 0.20 -9.19
N GLY A 16 3.65 -0.91 -9.85
CA GLY A 16 3.44 -0.96 -11.29
C GLY A 16 2.06 -0.48 -11.75
N GLN A 17 1.11 -0.28 -10.84
CA GLN A 17 -0.25 0.16 -11.15
C GLN A 17 -0.98 0.76 -9.94
N GLY A 18 -2.10 1.42 -10.19
CA GLY A 18 -3.07 1.85 -9.18
C GLY A 18 -2.50 2.77 -8.10
N ILE A 19 -2.78 2.46 -6.83
CA ILE A 19 -2.33 3.27 -5.68
C ILE A 19 -0.80 3.32 -5.61
N GLY A 20 -0.13 2.19 -5.86
CA GLY A 20 1.33 2.11 -5.82
C GLY A 20 1.99 2.98 -6.91
N GLU A 21 1.50 2.93 -8.14
CA GLU A 21 1.93 3.79 -9.25
C GLU A 21 1.73 5.27 -8.92
N ALA A 22 0.51 5.64 -8.48
CA ALA A 22 0.19 7.02 -8.12
C ALA A 22 1.09 7.53 -6.98
N THR A 23 1.36 6.68 -5.97
CA THR A 23 2.27 7.01 -4.87
C THR A 23 3.70 7.20 -5.36
N ALA A 24 4.19 6.33 -6.25
CA ALA A 24 5.54 6.42 -6.80
C ALA A 24 5.73 7.71 -7.60
N ILE A 25 4.79 8.03 -8.48
CA ILE A 25 4.81 9.28 -9.28
C ILE A 25 4.77 10.50 -8.35
N LYS A 26 3.88 10.46 -7.34
CA LYS A 26 3.74 11.57 -6.37
C LYS A 26 5.03 11.81 -5.58
N PHE A 27 5.65 10.73 -5.09
CA PHE A 27 6.88 10.83 -4.30
C PHE A 27 8.06 11.34 -5.14
N ALA A 28 8.18 10.88 -6.38
CA ALA A 28 9.20 11.38 -7.31
C ALA A 28 9.00 12.87 -7.62
N LYS A 29 7.75 13.32 -7.83
CA LYS A 29 7.40 14.73 -8.03
C LYS A 29 7.78 15.59 -6.82
N GLU A 30 7.80 15.02 -5.63
CA GLU A 30 8.19 15.68 -4.37
C GLU A 30 9.69 15.51 -4.03
N GLY A 31 10.49 15.03 -4.98
CA GLY A 31 11.96 15.00 -4.89
C GLY A 31 12.56 13.72 -4.30
N ALA A 32 11.77 12.64 -4.14
CA ALA A 32 12.29 11.36 -3.70
C ALA A 32 12.97 10.59 -4.84
N LYS A 33 13.99 9.78 -4.50
CA LYS A 33 14.46 8.67 -5.33
C LYS A 33 13.58 7.46 -5.05
N VAL A 34 12.99 6.86 -6.09
CA VAL A 34 11.93 5.87 -5.93
C VAL A 34 12.32 4.51 -6.48
N THR A 35 12.22 3.48 -5.65
CA THR A 35 12.27 2.09 -6.08
C THR A 35 10.86 1.56 -6.32
N ILE A 36 10.58 1.19 -7.57
CA ILE A 36 9.38 0.53 -8.05
C ILE A 36 9.58 -0.97 -7.85
N ALA A 37 9.08 -1.51 -6.73
CA ALA A 37 9.12 -2.95 -6.45
C ALA A 37 7.82 -3.58 -6.95
N GLU A 38 7.91 -4.34 -8.05
CA GLU A 38 6.74 -4.88 -8.75
C GLU A 38 7.04 -6.28 -9.27
N LEU A 39 6.05 -7.16 -9.26
CA LEU A 39 6.17 -8.52 -9.81
C LEU A 39 6.12 -8.51 -11.34
N ASN A 40 5.26 -7.68 -11.91
CA ASN A 40 5.11 -7.54 -13.35
C ASN A 40 6.17 -6.59 -13.92
N LYS A 41 7.09 -7.17 -14.71
CA LYS A 41 8.22 -6.44 -15.33
C LYS A 41 7.78 -5.33 -16.25
N GLU A 42 6.70 -5.55 -17.00
CA GLU A 42 6.23 -4.57 -17.99
C GLU A 42 5.70 -3.31 -17.30
N THR A 43 4.76 -3.49 -16.34
CA THR A 43 4.17 -2.37 -15.60
C THR A 43 5.19 -1.67 -14.73
N GLY A 44 6.08 -2.41 -14.06
CA GLY A 44 7.12 -1.84 -13.22
C GLY A 44 8.11 -0.98 -14.02
N ASN A 45 8.60 -1.46 -15.16
CA ASN A 45 9.48 -0.69 -16.05
C ASN A 45 8.77 0.53 -16.64
N LYS A 46 7.49 0.40 -17.04
CA LYS A 46 6.70 1.53 -17.56
C LYS A 46 6.65 2.69 -16.56
N VAL A 47 6.36 2.39 -15.29
CA VAL A 47 6.30 3.43 -14.24
C VAL A 47 7.67 4.02 -13.96
N ALA A 48 8.74 3.21 -13.88
CA ALA A 48 10.10 3.70 -13.67
C ALA A 48 10.54 4.63 -14.79
N ASN A 49 10.29 4.26 -16.06
CA ASN A 49 10.61 5.08 -17.23
C ASN A 49 9.84 6.40 -17.23
N LEU A 50 8.54 6.36 -16.96
CA LEU A 50 7.70 7.56 -16.84
C LEU A 50 8.24 8.55 -15.80
N ILE A 51 8.67 8.04 -14.65
CA ILE A 51 9.23 8.86 -13.58
C ILE A 51 10.58 9.45 -14.03
N ASN A 52 11.45 8.65 -14.64
CA ASN A 52 12.76 9.10 -15.08
C ASN A 52 12.68 10.18 -16.16
N GLU A 53 11.73 10.08 -17.07
CA GLU A 53 11.48 11.10 -18.11
C GLU A 53 11.03 12.45 -17.51
N LYS A 54 10.26 12.41 -16.41
CA LYS A 54 9.62 13.62 -15.85
C LYS A 54 10.33 14.19 -14.63
N PHE A 55 10.91 13.34 -13.79
CA PHE A 55 11.38 13.70 -12.44
C PHE A 55 12.79 13.18 -12.12
N GLY A 56 13.29 12.21 -12.87
CA GLY A 56 14.70 11.89 -12.94
C GLY A 56 15.28 10.86 -11.96
N SER A 57 14.53 10.19 -11.08
CA SER A 57 15.13 9.25 -10.12
C SER A 57 14.25 8.09 -9.74
N ALA A 58 14.07 7.12 -10.65
CA ALA A 58 13.41 5.86 -10.33
C ALA A 58 14.19 4.65 -10.87
N GLN A 59 14.04 3.50 -10.20
CA GLN A 59 14.47 2.19 -10.69
C GLN A 59 13.35 1.18 -10.51
N PHE A 60 13.27 0.22 -11.42
CA PHE A 60 12.42 -0.96 -11.27
C PHE A 60 13.24 -2.11 -10.69
N ILE A 61 12.64 -2.85 -9.76
CA ILE A 61 13.18 -4.11 -9.22
C ILE A 61 12.05 -5.14 -9.21
N GLU A 62 12.24 -6.23 -9.97
CA GLU A 62 11.31 -7.36 -9.93
C GLU A 62 11.25 -7.93 -8.51
N THR A 63 10.05 -7.94 -7.92
CA THR A 63 9.87 -8.30 -6.52
C THR A 63 8.60 -9.11 -6.31
N ASP A 64 8.75 -10.32 -5.82
CA ASP A 64 7.66 -11.14 -5.28
C ASP A 64 7.62 -10.96 -3.76
N VAL A 65 6.67 -10.17 -3.28
CA VAL A 65 6.56 -9.85 -1.85
C VAL A 65 6.17 -11.05 -0.98
N SER A 66 5.65 -12.13 -1.58
CA SER A 66 5.35 -13.37 -0.86
C SER A 66 6.62 -14.12 -0.41
N LYS A 67 7.79 -13.72 -0.93
CA LYS A 67 9.08 -14.38 -0.69
C LYS A 67 10.04 -13.43 0.04
N SER A 68 10.39 -13.78 1.27
CA SER A 68 11.30 -12.97 2.12
C SER A 68 12.63 -12.65 1.43
N ASP A 69 13.22 -13.64 0.70
CA ASP A 69 14.51 -13.45 0.02
C ASP A 69 14.40 -12.50 -1.18
N SER A 70 13.26 -12.51 -1.89
CA SER A 70 12.98 -11.55 -2.96
C SER A 70 12.88 -10.13 -2.41
N VAL A 71 12.18 -9.95 -1.28
CA VAL A 71 12.08 -8.66 -0.59
C VAL A 71 13.44 -8.20 -0.06
N LYS A 72 14.24 -9.12 0.49
CA LYS A 72 15.61 -8.80 0.91
C LYS A 72 16.46 -8.32 -0.28
N SER A 73 16.44 -9.04 -1.39
CA SER A 73 17.18 -8.67 -2.61
C SER A 73 16.76 -7.29 -3.14
N MET A 74 15.46 -6.99 -3.10
CA MET A 74 14.91 -5.68 -3.47
C MET A 74 15.48 -4.56 -2.58
N VAL A 75 15.50 -4.74 -1.27
CA VAL A 75 16.06 -3.76 -0.33
C VAL A 75 17.56 -3.57 -0.58
N ASP A 76 18.33 -4.67 -0.67
CA ASP A 76 19.77 -4.62 -0.92
C ASP A 76 20.11 -3.91 -2.25
N THR A 77 19.33 -4.16 -3.30
CA THR A 77 19.50 -3.52 -4.61
C THR A 77 19.14 -2.03 -4.57
N SER A 78 18.07 -1.69 -3.86
CA SER A 78 17.68 -0.29 -3.67
C SER A 78 18.79 0.49 -2.95
N ILE A 79 19.38 -0.09 -1.92
CA ILE A 79 20.48 0.53 -1.15
C ILE A 79 21.72 0.75 -2.03
N LYS A 80 22.08 -0.20 -2.88
CA LYS A 80 23.23 -0.06 -3.79
C LYS A 80 23.05 1.11 -4.76
N SER A 81 21.83 1.36 -5.21
CA SER A 81 21.54 2.41 -6.20
C SER A 81 21.31 3.79 -5.59
N PHE A 82 20.58 3.85 -4.48
CA PHE A 82 20.06 5.11 -3.93
C PHE A 82 20.52 5.41 -2.51
N GLY A 83 21.11 4.44 -1.81
CA GLY A 83 21.45 4.54 -0.41
C GLY A 83 20.35 4.02 0.51
N SER A 84 20.56 4.15 1.81
CA SER A 84 19.68 3.63 2.85
C SER A 84 18.25 4.19 2.74
N PRO A 85 17.21 3.35 2.78
CA PRO A 85 15.81 3.78 2.62
C PRO A 85 15.36 4.67 3.79
N ASP A 86 14.65 5.75 3.45
CA ASP A 86 13.97 6.64 4.40
C ASP A 86 12.51 6.28 4.56
N ILE A 87 11.92 5.74 3.48
CA ILE A 87 10.49 5.48 3.38
C ILE A 87 10.25 4.10 2.80
N LEU A 88 9.32 3.36 3.40
CA LEU A 88 8.75 2.15 2.83
C LEU A 88 7.23 2.29 2.73
N ILE A 89 6.68 2.01 1.55
CA ILE A 89 5.23 1.85 1.34
C ILE A 89 4.96 0.39 1.00
N ASN A 90 4.41 -0.36 1.94
CA ASN A 90 3.92 -1.71 1.72
C ASN A 90 2.51 -1.62 1.11
N ASN A 91 2.46 -1.58 -0.22
CA ASN A 91 1.20 -1.43 -0.97
C ASN A 91 0.80 -2.71 -1.73
N ALA A 92 1.74 -3.58 -2.08
CA ALA A 92 1.42 -4.82 -2.77
C ALA A 92 0.34 -5.62 -2.04
N GLY A 93 -0.62 -6.12 -2.79
CA GLY A 93 -1.74 -6.89 -2.26
C GLY A 93 -2.54 -7.56 -3.38
N ILE A 94 -3.34 -8.55 -3.00
CA ILE A 94 -4.24 -9.29 -3.89
C ILE A 94 -5.63 -9.44 -3.25
N ASN A 95 -6.67 -9.58 -4.07
CA ASN A 95 -7.98 -10.01 -3.60
C ASN A 95 -8.08 -11.53 -3.70
N VAL A 96 -8.29 -12.19 -2.56
CA VAL A 96 -8.73 -13.58 -2.51
C VAL A 96 -10.05 -13.58 -1.74
N PHE A 97 -11.14 -13.91 -2.41
CA PHE A 97 -12.49 -13.89 -1.85
C PHE A 97 -13.16 -15.24 -2.11
N ASN A 98 -13.54 -15.95 -1.06
CA ASN A 98 -14.21 -17.23 -1.14
C ASN A 98 -15.20 -17.40 0.02
N GLU A 99 -16.09 -18.39 -0.10
CA GLU A 99 -16.85 -18.89 1.03
C GLU A 99 -15.90 -19.56 2.04
N PRO A 100 -16.04 -19.32 3.36
CA PRO A 100 -15.10 -19.83 4.36
C PRO A 100 -14.91 -21.34 4.34
N LEU A 101 -15.98 -22.10 4.14
CA LEU A 101 -15.93 -23.58 4.14
C LEU A 101 -15.42 -24.17 2.82
N GLU A 102 -15.37 -23.36 1.74
CA GLU A 102 -14.88 -23.75 0.43
C GLU A 102 -13.44 -23.24 0.19
N MET A 103 -12.87 -22.51 1.15
CA MET A 103 -11.54 -21.96 1.07
C MET A 103 -10.50 -23.06 1.03
N SER A 104 -9.67 -23.08 -0.03
CA SER A 104 -8.52 -23.97 -0.09
C SER A 104 -7.37 -23.45 0.79
N ASP A 105 -6.55 -24.36 1.31
CA ASP A 105 -5.33 -23.99 2.03
C ASP A 105 -4.37 -23.19 1.14
N ASP A 106 -4.34 -23.46 -0.16
CA ASP A 106 -3.50 -22.72 -1.11
C ASP A 106 -3.96 -21.28 -1.27
N ASP A 107 -5.27 -21.01 -1.42
CA ASP A 107 -5.82 -19.65 -1.51
C ASP A 107 -5.64 -18.88 -0.19
N TRP A 108 -5.87 -19.55 0.94
CA TRP A 108 -5.56 -19.00 2.26
C TRP A 108 -4.10 -18.59 2.35
N ASN A 109 -3.17 -19.51 2.07
CA ASN A 109 -1.73 -19.26 2.13
C ASN A 109 -1.31 -18.17 1.14
N LYS A 110 -1.87 -18.15 -0.06
CA LYS A 110 -1.62 -17.12 -1.08
C LYS A 110 -2.03 -15.74 -0.56
N CYS A 111 -3.22 -15.58 0.00
CA CYS A 111 -3.69 -14.33 0.58
C CYS A 111 -2.72 -13.83 1.66
N PHE A 112 -2.43 -14.67 2.64
CA PHE A 112 -1.55 -14.28 3.76
C PHE A 112 -0.12 -14.03 3.35
N SER A 113 0.42 -14.81 2.42
CA SER A 113 1.81 -14.64 1.95
C SER A 113 2.03 -13.28 1.29
N VAL A 114 1.05 -12.76 0.55
CA VAL A 114 1.14 -11.47 -0.12
C VAL A 114 0.68 -10.34 0.79
N ASP A 115 -0.56 -10.41 1.31
CA ASP A 115 -1.21 -9.27 1.96
C ASP A 115 -0.70 -8.99 3.39
N LEU A 116 -0.21 -10.01 4.11
CA LEU A 116 0.30 -9.85 5.47
C LEU A 116 1.81 -10.08 5.55
N ASN A 117 2.28 -11.25 5.09
CA ASN A 117 3.70 -11.58 5.19
C ASN A 117 4.56 -10.65 4.33
N GLY A 118 4.06 -10.21 3.15
CA GLY A 118 4.73 -9.24 2.29
C GLY A 118 5.00 -7.92 3.02
N ALA A 119 4.02 -7.40 3.74
CA ALA A 119 4.20 -6.20 4.56
C ALA A 119 5.20 -6.43 5.71
N TRP A 120 5.14 -7.59 6.36
CA TRP A 120 6.12 -7.97 7.38
C TRP A 120 7.54 -8.07 6.81
N TYR A 121 7.73 -8.72 5.67
CA TYR A 121 9.05 -8.85 5.04
C TYR A 121 9.62 -7.48 4.63
N GLY A 122 8.76 -6.60 4.07
CA GLY A 122 9.14 -5.20 3.82
C GLY A 122 9.67 -4.51 5.07
N CYS A 123 8.90 -4.53 6.16
CA CYS A 123 9.31 -3.97 7.44
C CYS A 123 10.61 -4.61 7.95
N LYS A 124 10.67 -5.95 8.00
CA LYS A 124 11.82 -6.72 8.50
C LYS A 124 13.14 -6.31 7.84
N HIS A 125 13.12 -6.13 6.53
CA HIS A 125 14.36 -5.90 5.77
C HIS A 125 14.76 -4.43 5.68
N VAL A 126 13.84 -3.46 5.86
CA VAL A 126 14.21 -2.03 5.89
C VAL A 126 14.53 -1.51 7.29
N LEU A 127 13.91 -2.06 8.33
CA LEU A 127 14.05 -1.58 9.70
C LEU A 127 15.51 -1.48 10.19
N PRO A 128 16.40 -2.45 9.93
CA PRO A 128 17.80 -2.32 10.38
C PRO A 128 18.45 -1.02 9.91
N TYR A 129 18.24 -0.63 8.66
CA TYR A 129 18.82 0.58 8.07
C TYR A 129 18.17 1.87 8.58
N MET A 130 16.85 1.85 8.83
CA MET A 130 16.15 2.98 9.43
C MET A 130 16.56 3.20 10.89
N LEU A 131 16.78 2.10 11.64
CA LEU A 131 17.22 2.14 13.02
C LEU A 131 18.65 2.66 13.15
N GLU A 132 19.55 2.29 12.25
CA GLU A 132 20.92 2.82 12.21
C GLU A 132 20.93 4.34 12.04
N LYS A 133 20.00 4.88 11.24
CA LYS A 133 19.84 6.34 11.05
C LYS A 133 19.03 7.02 12.16
N ASN A 134 18.40 6.27 13.06
CA ASN A 134 17.37 6.76 13.99
C ASN A 134 16.28 7.59 13.29
N LYS A 135 15.94 7.25 12.06
CA LYS A 135 14.93 7.94 11.27
C LYS A 135 14.36 7.03 10.18
N GLY A 136 13.04 6.97 10.06
CA GLY A 136 12.34 6.24 9.00
C GLY A 136 10.83 6.43 9.06
N SER A 137 10.18 6.16 7.94
CA SER A 137 8.72 6.16 7.84
C SER A 137 8.24 4.93 7.08
N ILE A 138 7.36 4.14 7.69
CA ILE A 138 6.72 2.99 7.06
C ILE A 138 5.22 3.24 7.00
N VAL A 139 4.62 3.06 5.83
CA VAL A 139 3.17 3.12 5.63
C VAL A 139 2.69 1.81 5.04
N ASN A 140 1.81 1.12 5.75
CA ASN A 140 1.23 -0.14 5.32
C ASN A 140 -0.16 0.10 4.73
N LEU A 141 -0.42 -0.36 3.50
CA LEU A 141 -1.74 -0.32 2.90
C LEU A 141 -2.58 -1.47 3.45
N ALA A 142 -3.47 -1.12 4.39
CA ALA A 142 -4.51 -2.00 4.89
C ALA A 142 -5.76 -1.91 3.98
N SER A 143 -6.93 -1.80 4.55
CA SER A 143 -8.22 -1.63 3.87
C SER A 143 -9.26 -1.24 4.92
N VAL A 144 -10.40 -0.71 4.53
CA VAL A 144 -11.61 -0.68 5.39
C VAL A 144 -11.96 -2.09 5.90
N HIS A 145 -11.62 -3.12 5.12
CA HIS A 145 -11.73 -4.52 5.55
C HIS A 145 -10.76 -4.91 6.69
N GLY A 146 -9.88 -4.04 7.11
CA GLY A 146 -9.08 -4.22 8.33
C GLY A 146 -9.82 -3.87 9.62
N THR A 147 -11.05 -3.34 9.53
CA THR A 147 -11.90 -2.95 10.67
C THR A 147 -13.38 -3.32 10.47
N HIS A 148 -13.86 -3.36 9.24
CA HIS A 148 -15.23 -3.69 8.85
C HIS A 148 -15.21 -4.80 7.81
N VAL A 149 -16.22 -5.65 7.82
CA VAL A 149 -16.25 -6.84 6.95
C VAL A 149 -17.58 -6.91 6.22
N ILE A 150 -17.54 -7.25 4.94
CA ILE A 150 -18.73 -7.62 4.18
C ILE A 150 -18.77 -9.13 3.94
N SER A 151 -19.95 -9.66 3.69
CA SER A 151 -20.13 -11.05 3.31
C SER A 151 -19.33 -11.41 2.06
N LYS A 152 -18.87 -12.66 1.94
CA LYS A 152 -18.12 -13.19 0.79
C LYS A 152 -16.77 -12.52 0.51
N SER A 153 -16.13 -11.91 1.52
CA SER A 153 -14.81 -11.30 1.38
C SER A 153 -13.68 -12.08 2.07
N PHE A 154 -13.99 -13.26 2.65
CA PHE A 154 -12.99 -14.10 3.34
C PHE A 154 -11.94 -14.67 2.36
N PRO A 155 -10.63 -14.74 2.68
CA PRO A 155 -9.99 -14.43 3.96
C PRO A 155 -9.34 -13.03 3.99
N TYR A 156 -9.46 -12.23 2.96
CA TYR A 156 -8.83 -10.91 2.79
C TYR A 156 -8.98 -10.00 4.03
N PRO A 157 -10.17 -9.86 4.66
CA PRO A 157 -10.31 -9.05 5.87
C PRO A 157 -9.41 -9.53 7.01
N VAL A 158 -9.19 -10.84 7.16
CA VAL A 158 -8.32 -11.37 8.22
C VAL A 158 -6.88 -10.88 8.02
N ALA A 159 -6.37 -10.95 6.78
CA ALA A 159 -5.05 -10.44 6.46
C ALA A 159 -4.96 -8.93 6.71
N LYS A 160 -5.97 -8.14 6.32
CA LYS A 160 -5.95 -6.67 6.51
C LYS A 160 -6.13 -6.24 7.96
N HIS A 161 -6.87 -6.99 8.81
CA HIS A 161 -6.81 -6.83 10.26
C HIS A 161 -5.40 -7.11 10.78
N GLY A 162 -4.76 -8.15 10.26
CA GLY A 162 -3.37 -8.49 10.58
C GLY A 162 -2.39 -7.36 10.25
N VAL A 163 -2.55 -6.67 9.12
CA VAL A 163 -1.72 -5.51 8.73
C VAL A 163 -1.86 -4.35 9.72
N ILE A 164 -3.09 -4.07 10.20
CA ILE A 164 -3.30 -3.02 11.23
C ILE A 164 -2.66 -3.45 12.55
N GLY A 165 -2.79 -4.73 12.93
CA GLY A 165 -2.13 -5.29 14.12
C GLY A 165 -0.61 -5.22 14.03
N LEU A 166 -0.02 -5.62 12.90
CA LEU A 166 1.40 -5.52 12.59
C LEU A 166 1.89 -4.08 12.70
N THR A 167 1.15 -3.14 12.14
CA THR A 167 1.46 -1.70 12.20
C THR A 167 1.59 -1.22 13.63
N LYS A 168 0.61 -1.52 14.48
CA LYS A 168 0.60 -1.10 15.88
C LYS A 168 1.73 -1.74 16.68
N ALA A 169 1.95 -3.04 16.50
CA ALA A 169 3.00 -3.77 17.20
C ALA A 169 4.39 -3.21 16.90
N LEU A 170 4.73 -3.04 15.62
CA LEU A 170 6.02 -2.49 15.23
C LEU A 170 6.18 -1.00 15.59
N ALA A 171 5.09 -0.23 15.53
CA ALA A 171 5.11 1.18 15.88
C ALA A 171 5.52 1.41 17.34
N VAL A 172 4.97 0.64 18.27
CA VAL A 172 5.33 0.73 19.70
C VAL A 172 6.78 0.37 19.94
N GLU A 173 7.31 -0.64 19.24
CA GLU A 173 8.71 -1.09 19.40
C GLU A 173 9.74 -0.08 18.89
N TYR A 174 9.40 0.66 17.80
CA TYR A 174 10.40 1.44 17.08
C TYR A 174 10.20 2.96 17.12
N ALA A 175 9.10 3.46 17.68
CA ALA A 175 8.84 4.90 17.78
C ALA A 175 9.95 5.66 18.53
N LYS A 176 10.39 5.14 19.68
CA LYS A 176 11.47 5.71 20.48
C LYS A 176 12.83 5.69 19.77
N LYS A 177 12.95 4.93 18.70
CA LYS A 177 14.15 4.80 17.86
C LYS A 177 14.03 5.61 16.57
N GLY A 178 13.11 6.57 16.51
CA GLY A 178 12.94 7.48 15.40
C GLY A 178 12.23 6.92 14.16
N VAL A 179 11.66 5.70 14.22
CA VAL A 179 10.92 5.11 13.11
C VAL A 179 9.42 5.20 13.37
N LYS A 180 8.69 5.92 12.52
CA LYS A 180 7.23 5.98 12.57
C LYS A 180 6.62 4.96 11.61
N ILE A 181 5.62 4.23 12.08
CA ILE A 181 4.95 3.17 11.33
C ILE A 181 3.45 3.39 11.47
N ASN A 182 2.76 3.53 10.33
CA ASN A 182 1.33 3.80 10.28
C ASN A 182 0.67 2.98 9.15
N SER A 183 -0.64 2.95 9.10
CA SER A 183 -1.41 2.31 8.03
C SER A 183 -2.44 3.25 7.41
N ILE A 184 -2.77 2.98 6.16
CA ILE A 184 -3.89 3.60 5.45
C ILE A 184 -4.90 2.50 5.15
N SER A 185 -6.17 2.78 5.39
CA SER A 185 -7.31 1.91 5.07
C SER A 185 -8.20 2.59 4.03
N PRO A 186 -7.94 2.36 2.73
CA PRO A 186 -8.81 2.87 1.68
C PRO A 186 -10.16 2.15 1.66
N GLY A 187 -11.22 2.87 1.22
CA GLY A 187 -12.43 2.29 0.67
C GLY A 187 -12.24 1.86 -0.79
N TRP A 188 -13.29 2.04 -1.60
CA TRP A 188 -13.22 1.77 -3.04
C TRP A 188 -12.37 2.82 -3.76
N VAL A 189 -11.37 2.36 -4.51
CA VAL A 189 -10.45 3.20 -5.29
C VAL A 189 -10.53 2.81 -6.76
N SER A 190 -10.54 3.77 -7.67
CA SER A 190 -10.61 3.56 -9.12
C SER A 190 -9.26 3.03 -9.66
N THR A 191 -8.96 1.78 -9.34
CA THR A 191 -7.77 1.08 -9.82
C THR A 191 -8.15 0.01 -10.83
N GLN A 192 -7.21 -0.39 -11.70
CA GLN A 192 -7.43 -1.50 -12.63
C GLN A 192 -7.88 -2.77 -11.90
N PHE A 193 -7.31 -3.02 -10.73
CA PHE A 193 -7.66 -4.13 -9.86
C PHE A 193 -9.16 -4.17 -9.48
N ASN A 194 -9.77 -3.05 -9.08
CA ASN A 194 -11.19 -2.98 -8.79
C ASN A 194 -12.05 -3.00 -10.06
N ILE A 195 -11.55 -2.40 -11.16
CA ILE A 195 -12.21 -2.47 -12.46
C ILE A 195 -12.32 -3.92 -12.94
N ASP A 196 -11.23 -4.69 -12.81
CA ASP A 196 -11.21 -6.11 -13.18
C ASP A 196 -12.18 -6.93 -12.30
N GLN A 197 -12.30 -6.59 -11.02
CA GLN A 197 -13.29 -7.19 -10.13
C GLN A 197 -14.72 -6.89 -10.57
N PHE A 198 -15.04 -5.64 -10.93
CA PHE A 198 -16.36 -5.30 -11.45
C PHE A 198 -16.67 -6.05 -12.75
N ASN A 199 -15.68 -6.20 -13.64
CA ASN A 199 -15.82 -6.92 -14.91
C ASN A 199 -16.10 -8.42 -14.74
N GLN A 200 -15.82 -9.01 -13.56
CA GLN A 200 -16.17 -10.39 -13.22
C GLN A 200 -17.60 -10.54 -12.72
N SER A 201 -18.29 -9.44 -12.43
CA SER A 201 -19.71 -9.47 -12.05
C SER A 201 -20.60 -9.77 -13.25
N PRO A 202 -21.76 -10.44 -13.06
CA PRO A 202 -22.77 -10.61 -14.10
C PRO A 202 -23.25 -9.28 -14.72
N ASP A 203 -23.23 -8.20 -13.94
CA ASP A 203 -23.51 -6.83 -14.41
C ASP A 203 -22.41 -5.87 -13.90
N PRO A 204 -21.36 -5.64 -14.69
CA PRO A 204 -20.25 -4.75 -14.32
C PRO A 204 -20.66 -3.31 -14.02
N VAL A 205 -21.67 -2.80 -14.74
CA VAL A 205 -22.15 -1.42 -14.57
C VAL A 205 -22.87 -1.27 -13.23
N ALA A 206 -23.75 -2.21 -12.91
CA ALA A 206 -24.44 -2.24 -11.62
C ALA A 206 -23.44 -2.42 -10.46
N ALA A 207 -22.48 -3.34 -10.58
CA ALA A 207 -21.47 -3.58 -9.56
C ALA A 207 -20.61 -2.33 -9.27
N LYS A 208 -20.18 -1.63 -10.32
CA LYS A 208 -19.46 -0.35 -10.16
C LYS A 208 -20.33 0.70 -9.48
N LYS A 209 -21.57 0.86 -9.93
CA LYS A 209 -22.52 1.82 -9.35
C LYS A 209 -22.81 1.53 -7.87
N GLU A 210 -22.97 0.26 -7.51
CA GLU A 210 -23.14 -0.16 -6.11
C GLU A 210 -21.93 0.24 -5.27
N ALA A 211 -20.70 -0.02 -5.76
CA ALA A 211 -19.49 0.39 -5.10
C ALA A 211 -19.39 1.92 -4.94
N GLU A 212 -19.75 2.70 -5.95
CA GLU A 212 -19.80 4.17 -5.89
C GLU A 212 -20.81 4.65 -4.83
N MET A 213 -22.01 4.07 -4.84
CA MET A 213 -23.09 4.46 -3.93
C MET A 213 -22.89 3.97 -2.50
N SER A 214 -21.99 3.03 -2.26
CA SER A 214 -21.68 2.56 -0.90
C SER A 214 -20.97 3.63 -0.05
N SER A 215 -20.23 4.54 -0.67
CA SER A 215 -19.63 5.69 0.03
C SER A 215 -20.61 6.87 0.14
N ALA A 216 -20.47 7.69 1.19
CA ALA A 216 -21.33 8.85 1.39
C ALA A 216 -21.17 9.93 0.30
N ILE A 217 -20.02 9.94 -0.38
CA ILE A 217 -19.73 10.88 -1.48
C ILE A 217 -20.09 10.34 -2.86
N ASN A 218 -20.67 9.13 -2.94
CA ASN A 218 -21.18 8.47 -4.14
C ASN A 218 -20.19 8.41 -5.32
N ARG A 219 -18.92 8.15 -5.05
CA ARG A 219 -17.89 7.89 -6.04
C ARG A 219 -16.79 7.00 -5.50
N LEU A 220 -15.99 6.43 -6.38
CA LEU A 220 -14.70 5.83 -6.02
C LEU A 220 -13.68 6.94 -5.76
N ALA A 221 -12.70 6.65 -4.91
CA ALA A 221 -11.53 7.52 -4.78
C ALA A 221 -10.62 7.40 -6.00
N ASP A 222 -9.93 8.47 -6.35
CA ASP A 222 -8.80 8.39 -7.29
C ASP A 222 -7.57 7.86 -6.56
N PRO A 223 -6.70 7.06 -7.21
CA PRO A 223 -5.44 6.59 -6.60
C PRO A 223 -4.57 7.71 -6.04
N GLU A 224 -4.61 8.90 -6.65
CA GLU A 224 -3.86 10.06 -6.19
C GLU A 224 -4.35 10.57 -4.82
N GLU A 225 -5.62 10.39 -4.46
CA GLU A 225 -6.14 10.78 -3.15
C GLU A 225 -5.50 9.95 -2.03
N ILE A 226 -5.26 8.65 -2.29
CA ILE A 226 -4.55 7.76 -1.36
C ILE A 226 -3.06 8.09 -1.34
N ALA A 227 -2.47 8.38 -2.51
CA ALA A 227 -1.07 8.79 -2.62
C ALA A 227 -0.77 10.09 -1.87
N ASN A 228 -1.72 11.05 -1.83
CA ASN A 228 -1.60 12.29 -1.03
C ASN A 228 -1.50 12.00 0.47
N ALA A 229 -2.29 11.06 0.97
CA ALA A 229 -2.21 10.65 2.36
C ALA A 229 -0.91 9.89 2.67
N ALA A 230 -0.47 9.00 1.76
CA ALA A 230 0.81 8.33 1.88
C ALA A 230 1.98 9.35 1.92
N LEU A 231 1.93 10.39 1.08
CA LEU A 231 2.90 11.47 1.09
C LEU A 231 2.91 12.23 2.43
N PHE A 232 1.75 12.60 2.96
CA PHE A 232 1.65 13.25 4.27
C PHE A 232 2.26 12.37 5.36
N MET A 233 1.89 11.10 5.43
CA MET A 233 2.42 10.16 6.43
C MET A 233 3.91 9.90 6.29
N ALA A 234 4.44 9.91 5.06
CA ALA A 234 5.86 9.71 4.79
C ALA A 234 6.72 10.94 5.10
N SER A 235 6.16 12.14 4.98
CA SER A 235 6.86 13.42 5.15
C SER A 235 7.18 13.75 6.60
N ASP A 236 8.03 14.75 6.80
CA ASP A 236 8.37 15.25 8.15
C ASP A 236 7.23 16.06 8.80
N GLU A 237 6.11 16.30 8.09
CA GLU A 237 4.89 16.96 8.62
C GLU A 237 4.10 16.04 9.59
N CYS A 238 4.32 14.72 9.52
CA CYS A 238 3.58 13.70 10.26
C CYS A 238 4.43 13.02 11.36
N ASN A 239 5.21 13.79 12.11
CA ASN A 239 6.17 13.19 13.04
C ASN A 239 5.56 12.70 14.37
N TYR A 240 4.36 13.13 14.73
CA TYR A 240 3.68 12.70 15.97
C TYR A 240 2.63 11.61 15.74
N MET A 241 2.45 11.15 14.49
CA MET A 241 1.53 10.06 14.15
C MET A 241 2.28 8.73 14.18
N VAL A 242 1.92 7.85 15.12
CA VAL A 242 2.56 6.55 15.36
C VAL A 242 1.50 5.50 15.66
N GLY A 243 1.52 4.40 14.92
CA GLY A 243 0.56 3.29 15.06
C GLY A 243 -0.87 3.62 14.64
N ALA A 244 -1.07 4.75 13.95
CA ALA A 244 -2.38 5.16 13.47
C ALA A 244 -2.82 4.36 12.25
N ASN A 245 -4.14 4.17 12.13
CA ASN A 245 -4.79 3.68 10.92
C ASN A 245 -5.65 4.80 10.35
N LEU A 246 -5.22 5.40 9.23
CA LEU A 246 -5.95 6.47 8.56
C LEU A 246 -6.95 5.87 7.57
N VAL A 247 -8.24 6.01 7.88
CA VAL A 247 -9.33 5.58 6.98
C VAL A 247 -9.59 6.66 5.94
N ILE A 248 -9.60 6.26 4.65
CA ILE A 248 -9.90 7.14 3.50
C ILE A 248 -10.90 6.40 2.61
N ASP A 249 -12.17 6.57 2.89
CA ASP A 249 -13.22 5.71 2.34
C ASP A 249 -14.47 6.46 1.84
N GLY A 250 -14.40 7.79 1.77
CA GLY A 250 -15.54 8.60 1.37
C GLY A 250 -16.77 8.47 2.28
N GLY A 251 -16.55 8.09 3.54
CA GLY A 251 -17.63 7.91 4.53
C GLY A 251 -18.32 6.55 4.47
N LEU A 252 -17.73 5.57 3.75
CA LEU A 252 -18.28 4.22 3.64
C LEU A 252 -18.50 3.57 5.01
N THR A 253 -17.52 3.62 5.91
CA THR A 253 -17.57 2.91 7.20
C THR A 253 -18.36 3.63 8.30
N ILE A 254 -18.70 4.90 8.09
CA ILE A 254 -19.50 5.70 9.06
C ILE A 254 -20.95 5.85 8.63
N ARG A 255 -21.29 5.45 7.42
CA ARG A 255 -22.66 5.50 6.90
C ARG A 255 -23.49 4.38 7.53
N MET A 256 -24.58 4.71 8.21
CA MET A 256 -25.47 3.70 8.82
C MET A 256 -26.55 3.24 7.84
N TRP A 257 -27.42 4.11 7.42
CA TRP A 257 -28.54 3.79 6.52
C TRP A 257 -28.97 5.06 5.77
N ASP A 258 -29.29 4.94 4.47
CA ASP A 258 -30.11 5.91 3.77
C ASP A 258 -31.52 5.33 3.66
N ASN A 259 -32.50 6.05 4.16
CA ASN A 259 -33.92 5.74 4.01
C ASN A 259 -34.44 6.22 2.62
N ASN A 260 -33.73 5.95 1.54
CA ASN A 260 -34.19 6.28 0.18
C ASN A 260 -34.66 5.04 -0.56
#